data_7315b7b4c80029e273eeddfd10948863
#
_entry.id   7315b7b4c80029e273eeddfd10948863
#
_cell.length_a   1.000
_cell.length_b   1.000
_cell.length_c   1.000
_cell.angle_alpha   90.00
_cell.angle_beta   90.00
_cell.angle_gamma   90.00
#
_symmetry.space_group_name_H-M   'P 1'
#
loop_
_entity.id
_entity.type
_entity.pdbx_description
1 polymer ?
#
loop_
_entity_poly.entity_id
_entity_poly.type
_entity_poly.pdbx_seq_one_letter_code
_entity_poly.pdbx_strand_id
1 'polypeptide(L)'
;MENRQKPDVVAPGVNIIGPYFNNSYATITGSSAAAAHASGSIALFFEYIIGQNKYPNKGFMQMVRTYMQGGAVSTGDAMYPNNITGYGLLNFKGMFDQLK
;
A
#
# COMPACT_ATOMS: atom_id res chain seq x y z
N MET A 1 -16.17 12.58 -17.27
CA MET A 1 -15.65 12.65 -15.86
C MET A 1 -15.98 11.38 -15.13
N GLU A 2 -15.00 10.78 -14.55
CA GLU A 2 -15.20 9.54 -13.80
C GLU A 2 -15.45 9.84 -12.34
N ASN A 3 -16.31 9.04 -11.75
CA ASN A 3 -16.63 9.17 -10.33
C ASN A 3 -15.87 8.14 -9.48
N ARG A 4 -14.66 7.81 -9.92
CA ARG A 4 -13.85 6.84 -9.18
C ARG A 4 -13.20 7.48 -7.97
N GLN A 5 -13.19 6.73 -6.89
CA GLN A 5 -12.49 7.14 -5.69
C GLN A 5 -11.00 6.85 -5.86
N LYS A 6 -10.19 7.89 -5.93
CA LYS A 6 -8.74 7.78 -6.05
C LYS A 6 -8.08 8.90 -5.28
N PRO A 7 -6.89 8.63 -4.73
CA PRO A 7 -6.15 7.36 -4.75
C PRO A 7 -6.81 6.32 -3.84
N ASP A 8 -6.33 5.08 -3.92
CA ASP A 8 -6.80 4.03 -3.01
C ASP A 8 -6.22 4.25 -1.62
N VAL A 9 -4.92 4.44 -1.53
CA VAL A 9 -4.20 4.74 -0.29
C VAL A 9 -3.01 5.63 -0.61
N VAL A 10 -2.35 6.13 0.42
CA VAL A 10 -1.07 6.85 0.27
C VAL A 10 0.01 6.07 1.00
N ALA A 11 1.26 6.33 0.65
CA ALA A 11 2.40 5.63 1.22
C ALA A 11 3.55 6.63 1.39
N PRO A 12 4.54 6.30 2.26
CA PRO A 12 5.68 7.20 2.47
C PRO A 12 6.44 7.48 1.18
N GLY A 13 6.69 8.73 0.89
CA GLY A 13 7.40 9.14 -0.32
C GLY A 13 8.28 10.36 -0.12
N VAL A 14 8.50 10.79 1.14
CA VAL A 14 9.30 11.97 1.43
C VAL A 14 10.51 11.55 2.27
N ASN A 15 11.70 11.97 1.82
CA ASN A 15 12.96 11.67 2.52
C ASN A 15 13.15 10.18 2.77
N ILE A 16 12.89 9.38 1.75
CA ILE A 16 13.01 7.93 1.84
C ILE A 16 14.46 7.54 1.58
N ILE A 17 15.07 6.80 2.50
CA ILE A 17 16.45 6.35 2.38
C ILE A 17 16.47 4.99 1.71
N GLY A 18 17.29 4.85 0.68
CA GLY A 18 17.39 3.59 -0.05
C GLY A 18 18.78 3.38 -0.64
N PRO A 19 19.04 2.17 -1.13
CA PRO A 19 20.33 1.85 -1.75
C PRO A 19 20.62 2.74 -2.96
N TYR A 20 21.89 3.02 -3.15
CA TYR A 20 22.34 3.85 -4.25
C TYR A 20 23.67 3.32 -4.79
N PHE A 21 24.25 4.02 -5.76
CA PHE A 21 25.49 3.60 -6.40
C PHE A 21 26.64 3.43 -5.40
N ASN A 22 27.61 2.61 -5.76
CA ASN A 22 28.86 2.46 -5.03
C ASN A 22 28.66 2.09 -3.56
N ASN A 23 27.70 1.17 -3.32
CA ASN A 23 27.51 0.62 -1.98
C ASN A 23 27.12 1.69 -0.96
N SER A 24 26.32 2.64 -1.40
CA SER A 24 25.90 3.76 -0.54
C SER A 24 24.40 3.83 -0.47
N TYR A 25 23.90 4.86 0.23
CA TYR A 25 22.46 5.14 0.35
C TYR A 25 22.17 6.57 -0.07
N ALA A 26 20.97 6.78 -0.51
CA ALA A 26 20.53 8.13 -0.89
C ALA A 26 19.12 8.38 -0.38
N THR A 27 18.78 9.65 -0.25
CA THR A 27 17.44 10.06 0.17
C THR A 27 16.67 10.52 -1.06
N ILE A 28 15.46 10.00 -1.21
CA ILE A 28 14.62 10.28 -2.38
C ILE A 28 13.26 10.77 -1.90
N THR A 29 12.69 11.72 -2.62
CA THR A 29 11.34 12.22 -2.39
C THR A 29 10.58 12.16 -3.70
N GLY A 30 9.39 11.60 -3.67
CA GLY A 30 8.53 11.54 -4.85
C GLY A 30 7.52 10.41 -4.76
N SER A 31 6.54 10.48 -5.64
CA SER A 31 5.49 9.47 -5.71
C SER A 31 6.04 8.12 -6.15
N SER A 32 7.18 8.11 -6.87
CA SER A 32 7.82 6.85 -7.25
C SER A 32 8.29 6.06 -6.03
N ALA A 33 8.81 6.77 -5.01
CA ALA A 33 9.22 6.11 -3.78
C ALA A 33 8.02 5.57 -3.02
N ALA A 34 6.91 6.31 -3.00
CA ALA A 34 5.68 5.86 -2.38
C ALA A 34 5.14 4.62 -3.08
N ALA A 35 5.18 4.61 -4.42
CA ALA A 35 4.73 3.46 -5.20
C ALA A 35 5.60 2.24 -4.92
N ALA A 36 6.90 2.44 -4.76
CA ALA A 36 7.82 1.34 -4.43
C ALA A 36 7.49 0.74 -3.07
N HIS A 37 7.15 1.56 -2.09
CA HIS A 37 6.73 1.07 -0.78
C HIS A 37 5.47 0.20 -0.90
N ALA A 38 4.48 0.68 -1.66
CA ALA A 38 3.25 -0.07 -1.85
C ALA A 38 3.52 -1.39 -2.57
N SER A 39 4.36 -1.36 -3.61
CA SER A 39 4.69 -2.57 -4.37
C SER A 39 5.39 -3.60 -3.50
N GLY A 40 6.33 -3.18 -2.67
CA GLY A 40 7.04 -4.08 -1.77
C GLY A 40 6.10 -4.69 -0.73
N SER A 41 5.20 -3.89 -0.18
CA SER A 41 4.22 -4.38 0.79
C SER A 41 3.30 -5.42 0.16
N ILE A 42 2.86 -5.17 -1.07
CA ILE A 42 1.98 -6.09 -1.79
C ILE A 42 2.72 -7.39 -2.11
N ALA A 43 3.99 -7.30 -2.46
CA ALA A 43 4.79 -8.50 -2.75
C ALA A 43 4.89 -9.41 -1.53
N LEU A 44 5.11 -8.84 -0.36
CA LEU A 44 5.15 -9.60 0.89
C LEU A 44 3.79 -10.19 1.22
N PHE A 45 2.73 -9.44 0.95
CA PHE A 45 1.36 -9.91 1.16
C PHE A 45 1.06 -11.10 0.25
N PHE A 46 1.50 -11.05 -1.00
CA PHE A 46 1.35 -12.15 -1.96
C PHE A 46 2.03 -13.41 -1.44
N GLU A 47 3.26 -13.25 -0.97
CA GLU A 47 4.03 -14.39 -0.46
C GLU A 47 3.26 -15.10 0.64
N TYR A 48 2.69 -14.33 1.56
CA TYR A 48 1.92 -14.89 2.66
C TYR A 48 0.66 -15.60 2.15
N ILE A 49 -0.07 -14.96 1.24
CA ILE A 49 -1.32 -15.51 0.70
C ILE A 49 -1.06 -16.83 -0.01
N ILE A 50 -0.02 -16.88 -0.84
CA ILE A 50 0.31 -18.08 -1.58
C ILE A 50 0.74 -19.19 -0.63
N GLY A 51 1.55 -18.87 0.36
CA GLY A 51 2.02 -19.84 1.34
C GLY A 51 0.92 -20.42 2.20
N GLN A 52 -0.17 -19.68 2.40
CA GLN A 52 -1.28 -20.12 3.23
C GLN A 52 -2.44 -20.71 2.43
N ASN A 53 -2.28 -20.84 1.12
CA ASN A 53 -3.34 -21.32 0.23
C ASN A 53 -4.62 -20.50 0.32
N LYS A 54 -4.49 -19.22 0.60
CA LYS A 54 -5.64 -18.31 0.64
C LYS A 54 -5.83 -17.56 -0.66
N TYR A 55 -5.24 -18.07 -1.69
CA TYR A 55 -5.20 -17.52 -3.02
C TYR A 55 -6.54 -17.77 -3.71
N PRO A 56 -7.29 -16.75 -4.09
CA PRO A 56 -8.57 -16.95 -4.77
C PRO A 56 -8.38 -17.31 -6.24
N ASN A 57 -9.36 -18.01 -6.80
CA ASN A 57 -9.32 -18.34 -8.23
C ASN A 57 -9.55 -17.14 -9.11
N LYS A 58 -10.33 -16.18 -8.63
CA LYS A 58 -10.67 -14.98 -9.38
C LYS A 58 -10.65 -13.78 -8.44
N GLY A 59 -10.52 -12.60 -9.03
CA GLY A 59 -10.58 -11.37 -8.27
C GLY A 59 -9.42 -11.14 -7.34
N PHE A 60 -8.25 -11.68 -7.70
CA PHE A 60 -7.06 -11.56 -6.87
C PHE A 60 -6.67 -10.10 -6.64
N MET A 61 -6.66 -9.29 -7.70
CA MET A 61 -6.32 -7.87 -7.57
C MET A 61 -7.37 -7.12 -6.77
N GLN A 62 -8.61 -7.49 -6.91
CA GLN A 62 -9.69 -6.89 -6.13
C GLN A 62 -9.52 -7.21 -4.64
N MET A 63 -9.15 -8.44 -4.34
CA MET A 63 -8.88 -8.85 -2.96
C MET A 63 -7.74 -8.03 -2.36
N VAL A 64 -6.65 -7.88 -3.10
CA VAL A 64 -5.50 -7.11 -2.63
C VAL A 64 -5.90 -5.67 -2.31
N ARG A 65 -6.68 -5.06 -3.21
CA ARG A 65 -7.15 -3.69 -2.99
C ARG A 65 -8.00 -3.59 -1.73
N THR A 66 -8.89 -4.56 -1.53
CA THR A 66 -9.76 -4.56 -0.35
C THR A 66 -8.97 -4.63 0.94
N TYR A 67 -7.97 -5.51 1.01
CA TYR A 67 -7.13 -5.62 2.20
C TYR A 67 -6.29 -4.38 2.42
N MET A 68 -5.80 -3.80 1.33
CA MET A 68 -4.99 -2.59 1.40
C MET A 68 -5.80 -1.42 1.97
N GLN A 69 -7.03 -1.26 1.47
CA GLN A 69 -7.91 -0.19 1.94
C GLN A 69 -8.37 -0.41 3.37
N GLY A 70 -8.73 -1.65 3.70
CA GLY A 70 -9.24 -1.98 5.02
C GLY A 70 -8.20 -1.88 6.11
N GLY A 71 -6.91 -2.08 5.77
CA GLY A 71 -5.83 -1.99 6.73
C GLY A 71 -5.22 -0.60 6.87
N ALA A 72 -5.60 0.34 6.03
CA ALA A 72 -5.02 1.67 6.05
C ALA A 72 -5.31 2.41 7.35
N VAL A 73 -4.39 3.29 7.75
CA VAL A 73 -4.56 4.05 8.99
C VAL A 73 -4.84 5.51 8.68
N SER A 74 -5.50 6.17 9.62
CA SER A 74 -5.89 7.56 9.48
C SER A 74 -4.67 8.48 9.42
N THR A 75 -4.74 9.47 8.52
CA THR A 75 -3.70 10.50 8.42
C THR A 75 -4.17 11.82 9.04
N GLY A 76 -5.29 11.79 9.75
CA GLY A 76 -5.81 12.99 10.39
C GLY A 76 -6.95 13.67 9.62
N ASP A 77 -7.33 13.13 8.47
CA ASP A 77 -8.42 13.67 7.69
C ASP A 77 -9.77 13.38 8.36
N ALA A 78 -10.76 14.19 8.06
CA ALA A 78 -12.05 14.10 8.72
C ALA A 78 -12.87 12.90 8.26
N MET A 79 -12.73 12.52 7.00
CA MET A 79 -13.57 11.46 6.42
C MET A 79 -12.73 10.54 5.53
N TYR A 80 -13.11 9.26 5.49
CA TYR A 80 -12.50 8.27 4.61
C TYR A 80 -13.60 7.45 3.94
N PRO A 81 -13.43 7.10 2.66
CA PRO A 81 -12.33 7.55 1.81
C PRO A 81 -12.51 9.00 1.33
N ASN A 82 -11.42 9.59 0.86
CA ASN A 82 -11.46 10.92 0.28
C ASN A 82 -10.55 10.98 -0.96
N ASN A 83 -10.56 12.11 -1.65
CA ASN A 83 -9.84 12.24 -2.92
C ASN A 83 -8.39 12.71 -2.76
N ILE A 84 -7.92 12.85 -1.53
CA ILE A 84 -6.56 13.27 -1.25
C ILE A 84 -5.70 12.11 -0.75
N THR A 85 -6.19 11.37 0.23
CA THR A 85 -5.46 10.25 0.83
C THR A 85 -6.15 8.90 0.64
N GLY A 86 -7.27 8.88 -0.09
CA GLY A 86 -8.00 7.64 -0.29
C GLY A 86 -8.53 7.11 1.03
N TYR A 87 -8.16 5.87 1.34
CA TYR A 87 -8.55 5.23 2.60
C TYR A 87 -7.54 5.47 3.72
N GLY A 88 -6.52 6.26 3.45
CA GLY A 88 -5.52 6.60 4.44
C GLY A 88 -4.15 6.06 4.09
N LEU A 89 -3.27 6.00 5.08
CA LEU A 89 -1.89 5.57 4.88
C LEU A 89 -1.81 4.04 4.83
N LEU A 90 -1.10 3.54 3.83
CA LEU A 90 -0.86 2.10 3.67
C LEU A 90 -0.24 1.54 4.96
N ASN A 91 -0.80 0.45 5.44
CA ASN A 91 -0.34 -0.21 6.66
C ASN A 91 -0.22 -1.71 6.42
N PHE A 92 1.01 -2.17 6.22
CA PHE A 92 1.29 -3.56 5.94
C PHE A 92 0.77 -4.48 7.05
N LYS A 93 1.03 -4.12 8.30
CA LYS A 93 0.56 -4.90 9.43
C LYS A 93 -0.96 -5.00 9.46
N GLY A 94 -1.65 -3.90 9.15
CA GLY A 94 -3.11 -3.89 9.10
C GLY A 94 -3.66 -4.83 8.05
N MET A 95 -2.97 -4.95 6.92
CA MET A 95 -3.37 -5.88 5.88
C MET A 95 -3.32 -7.31 6.38
N PHE A 96 -2.25 -7.67 7.08
CA PHE A 96 -2.10 -9.02 7.62
C PHE A 96 -3.08 -9.30 8.75
N ASP A 97 -3.37 -8.32 9.57
CA ASP A 97 -4.28 -8.51 10.71
C ASP A 97 -5.68 -8.92 10.27
N GLN A 98 -6.06 -8.54 9.07
CA GLN A 98 -7.37 -8.90 8.54
C GLN A 98 -7.46 -10.37 8.12
N LEU A 99 -6.32 -11.03 7.99
CA LEU A 99 -6.29 -12.45 7.59
C LEU A 99 -6.40 -13.40 8.77
N LYS A 100 -6.32 -12.91 9.98
CA LYS A 100 -6.37 -13.74 11.18
C LYS A 100 -7.78 -14.07 11.62
#